data_adfbf1f12018dd974beda3faee90944b
#
_entry.id   adfbf1f12018dd974beda3faee90944b
#
_cell.length_a   1.000
_cell.length_b   1.000
_cell.length_c   1.000
_cell.angle_alpha   90.00
_cell.angle_beta   90.00
_cell.angle_gamma   90.00
#
_symmetry.space_group_name_H-M   'P 1'
#
loop_
_entity.id
_entity.type
_entity.pdbx_description
1 polymer ?
#
loop_
_entity_poly.entity_id
_entity_poly.type
_entity_poly.pdbx_seq_one_letter_code
_entity_poly.pdbx_strand_id
1 'polypeptide(L)'
;MLPHLFLGDFDSALDEELLASLGVTHVVNATEAPLPWAPAHYLQLDAVDDIGYDMKQHCAAVSAFVSAARAFGGCCLVHCQAGINRSGFLVAAEVIII
;
A
#
# COMPACT_ATOMS: atom_id res chain seq x y z
N MET A 1 12.74 9.28 13.57
CA MET A 1 11.80 9.59 12.47
C MET A 1 10.68 8.57 12.45
N LEU A 2 9.46 9.03 12.39
CA LEU A 2 8.32 8.12 12.34
C LEU A 2 8.26 7.44 10.99
N PRO A 3 7.94 6.14 10.94
CA PRO A 3 7.77 5.48 9.66
C PRO A 3 6.58 6.07 8.90
N HIS A 4 6.73 6.21 7.61
CA HIS A 4 5.69 6.73 6.73
C HIS A 4 5.21 5.71 5.71
N LEU A 5 5.77 4.52 5.72
CA LEU A 5 5.47 3.50 4.73
C LEU A 5 5.40 2.12 5.40
N PHE A 6 4.25 1.49 5.22
CA PHE A 6 4.01 0.14 5.72
C PHE A 6 3.76 -0.80 4.55
N LEU A 7 4.16 -2.05 4.73
CA LEU A 7 3.92 -3.11 3.78
C LEU A 7 3.12 -4.20 4.48
N GLY A 8 2.02 -4.62 3.90
CA GLY A 8 1.16 -5.61 4.53
C GLY A 8 0.42 -6.48 3.52
N ASP A 9 -0.37 -7.40 4.04
CA ASP A 9 -1.24 -8.25 3.25
C ASP A 9 -2.67 -7.69 3.23
N PHE A 10 -3.58 -8.42 2.57
CA PHE A 10 -4.97 -7.99 2.47
C PHE A 10 -5.66 -7.97 3.84
N ASP A 11 -5.34 -8.93 4.71
CA ASP A 11 -5.93 -8.98 6.05
C ASP A 11 -5.57 -7.75 6.87
N SER A 12 -4.32 -7.28 6.77
CA SER A 12 -3.90 -6.04 7.43
C SER A 12 -4.66 -4.84 6.90
N ALA A 13 -4.93 -4.81 5.60
CA ALA A 13 -5.67 -3.71 4.98
C ALA A 13 -7.15 -3.70 5.38
N LEU A 14 -7.69 -4.84 5.81
CA LEU A 14 -9.07 -4.94 6.30
C LEU A 14 -9.24 -4.43 7.73
N ASP A 15 -8.15 -4.30 8.47
CA ASP A 15 -8.19 -3.93 9.89
C ASP A 15 -8.10 -2.41 10.04
N GLU A 16 -9.26 -1.74 9.95
CA GLU A 16 -9.34 -0.29 10.05
C GLU A 16 -8.79 0.24 11.38
N GLU A 17 -9.02 -0.49 12.48
CA GLU A 17 -8.53 -0.08 13.80
C GLU A 17 -7.01 -0.11 13.86
N LEU A 18 -6.40 -1.15 13.31
CA LEU A 18 -4.95 -1.26 13.25
C LEU A 18 -4.37 -0.09 12.44
N LEU A 19 -4.93 0.18 11.27
CA LEU A 19 -4.44 1.23 10.41
C LEU A 19 -4.59 2.60 11.04
N ALA A 20 -5.70 2.84 11.74
CA ALA A 20 -5.91 4.09 12.47
C ALA A 20 -4.88 4.25 13.58
N SER A 21 -4.59 3.19 14.32
CA SER A 21 -3.60 3.22 15.40
C SER A 21 -2.18 3.47 14.91
N LEU A 22 -1.89 3.06 13.66
CA LEU A 22 -0.58 3.28 13.04
C LEU A 22 -0.47 4.64 12.35
N GLY A 23 -1.58 5.39 12.28
CA GLY A 23 -1.60 6.69 11.62
C GLY A 23 -1.64 6.60 10.10
N VAL A 24 -2.11 5.48 9.55
CA VAL A 24 -2.21 5.29 8.10
C VAL A 24 -3.32 6.18 7.53
N THR A 25 -2.97 7.03 6.59
CA THR A 25 -3.90 7.94 5.92
C THR A 25 -4.09 7.60 4.45
N HIS A 26 -3.16 6.87 3.86
CA HIS A 26 -3.14 6.52 2.43
C HIS A 26 -2.99 5.02 2.30
N VAL A 27 -3.75 4.41 1.39
CA VAL A 27 -3.70 2.96 1.14
C VAL A 27 -3.54 2.71 -0.35
N VAL A 28 -2.53 1.91 -0.71
CA VAL A 28 -2.33 1.41 -2.07
C VAL A 28 -2.72 -0.05 -2.08
N ASN A 29 -3.70 -0.38 -2.91
CA ASN A 29 -4.16 -1.75 -3.11
C ASN A 29 -3.51 -2.32 -4.36
N ALA A 30 -2.54 -3.21 -4.20
CA ALA A 30 -1.82 -3.85 -5.29
C ALA A 30 -2.48 -5.18 -5.70
N THR A 31 -3.80 -5.22 -5.68
CA THR A 31 -4.60 -6.40 -6.08
C THR A 31 -5.73 -5.99 -7.00
N GLU A 32 -6.44 -6.98 -7.55
CA GLU A 32 -7.66 -6.74 -8.31
C GLU A 32 -8.90 -6.61 -7.40
N ALA A 33 -8.81 -7.11 -6.16
CA ALA A 33 -9.94 -7.11 -5.23
C ALA A 33 -10.04 -5.77 -4.50
N PRO A 34 -11.13 -5.02 -4.65
CA PRO A 34 -11.27 -3.74 -3.95
C PRO A 34 -11.43 -3.95 -2.44
N LEU A 35 -11.05 -2.93 -1.67
CA LEU A 35 -11.31 -2.94 -0.24
C LEU A 35 -12.80 -2.74 0.03
N PRO A 36 -13.35 -3.41 1.06
CA PRO A 36 -14.76 -3.23 1.43
C PRO A 36 -15.05 -1.93 2.18
N TRP A 37 -14.01 -1.15 2.49
CA TRP A 37 -14.15 0.14 3.15
C TRP A 37 -13.36 1.19 2.37
N ALA A 38 -13.63 2.47 2.63
CA ALA A 38 -13.04 3.57 1.87
C ALA A 38 -12.02 4.34 2.72
N PRO A 39 -10.71 4.11 2.53
CA PRO A 39 -9.70 4.96 3.14
C PRO A 39 -9.85 6.40 2.66
N ALA A 40 -9.35 7.36 3.46
CA ALA A 40 -9.42 8.78 3.10
C ALA A 40 -8.67 9.06 1.78
N HIS A 41 -7.56 8.36 1.56
CA HIS A 41 -6.77 8.44 0.31
C HIS A 41 -6.49 7.02 -0.15
N TYR A 42 -6.91 6.68 -1.37
CA TYR A 42 -6.90 5.31 -1.85
C TYR A 42 -6.43 5.24 -3.30
N LEU A 43 -5.53 4.32 -3.57
CA LEU A 43 -5.06 4.02 -4.93
C LEU A 43 -5.25 2.54 -5.21
N GLN A 44 -6.13 2.23 -6.15
CA GLN A 44 -6.38 0.86 -6.62
C GLN A 44 -5.56 0.64 -7.88
N LEU A 45 -4.64 -0.33 -7.84
CA LEU A 45 -3.78 -0.61 -8.99
C LEU A 45 -4.39 -1.62 -9.97
N ASP A 46 -5.32 -2.45 -9.48
CA ASP A 46 -5.88 -3.55 -10.27
C ASP A 46 -4.79 -4.49 -10.80
N ALA A 47 -3.75 -4.69 -10.00
CA ALA A 47 -2.62 -5.52 -10.39
C ALA A 47 -2.99 -6.99 -10.40
N VAL A 48 -2.76 -7.65 -11.52
CA VAL A 48 -3.12 -9.06 -11.72
C VAL A 48 -2.14 -9.95 -10.97
N ASP A 49 -2.66 -10.99 -10.30
CA ASP A 49 -1.84 -11.99 -9.61
C ASP A 49 -1.34 -13.04 -10.61
N ASP A 50 -0.41 -12.65 -11.44
CA ASP A 50 0.15 -13.48 -12.51
C ASP A 50 1.67 -13.26 -12.54
N ILE A 51 2.41 -14.34 -12.68
CA ILE A 51 3.88 -14.30 -12.77
C ILE A 51 4.34 -13.38 -13.90
N GLY A 52 3.62 -13.35 -15.02
CA GLY A 52 3.96 -12.52 -16.16
C GLY A 52 3.58 -11.06 -16.03
N TYR A 53 2.88 -10.69 -14.96
CA TYR A 53 2.42 -9.32 -14.81
C TYR A 53 3.58 -8.37 -14.47
N ASP A 54 3.66 -7.26 -15.20
CA ASP A 54 4.72 -6.27 -14.99
C ASP A 54 4.30 -5.22 -13.97
N MET A 55 4.74 -5.41 -12.73
CA MET A 55 4.46 -4.47 -11.65
C MET A 55 5.17 -3.13 -11.81
N LYS A 56 6.22 -3.08 -12.64
CA LYS A 56 6.98 -1.84 -12.85
C LYS A 56 6.14 -0.73 -13.44
N GLN A 57 5.07 -1.07 -14.17
CA GLN A 57 4.17 -0.07 -14.74
C GLN A 57 3.48 0.77 -13.67
N HIS A 58 3.43 0.29 -12.42
CA HIS A 58 2.78 0.99 -11.33
C HIS A 58 3.74 1.80 -10.46
N CYS A 59 5.06 1.65 -10.65
CA CYS A 59 6.04 2.26 -9.75
C CYS A 59 5.94 3.78 -9.68
N ALA A 60 5.72 4.43 -10.80
CA ALA A 60 5.62 5.89 -10.83
C ALA A 60 4.39 6.40 -10.06
N ALA A 61 3.24 5.75 -10.26
CA ALA A 61 2.00 6.12 -9.59
C ALA A 61 2.12 5.88 -8.08
N VAL A 62 2.67 4.75 -7.68
CA VAL A 62 2.86 4.42 -6.26
C VAL A 62 3.83 5.39 -5.61
N SER A 63 4.94 5.68 -6.27
CA SER A 63 5.94 6.60 -5.74
C SER A 63 5.36 8.00 -5.52
N ALA A 64 4.57 8.48 -6.46
CA ALA A 64 3.91 9.78 -6.34
C ALA A 64 2.90 9.77 -5.17
N PHE A 65 2.15 8.68 -5.03
CA PHE A 65 1.14 8.54 -3.98
C PHE A 65 1.79 8.48 -2.58
N VAL A 66 2.88 7.72 -2.45
CA VAL A 66 3.64 7.62 -1.19
C VAL A 66 4.24 8.97 -0.83
N SER A 67 4.78 9.70 -1.81
CA SER A 67 5.32 11.03 -1.59
C SER A 67 4.25 12.01 -1.14
N ALA A 68 3.04 11.91 -1.71
CA ALA A 68 1.91 12.73 -1.30
C ALA A 68 1.51 12.44 0.16
N ALA A 69 1.52 11.17 0.56
CA ALA A 69 1.22 10.78 1.94
C ALA A 69 2.23 11.40 2.91
N ARG A 70 3.50 11.36 2.54
CA ARG A 70 4.58 11.93 3.34
C ARG A 70 4.44 13.46 3.47
N ALA A 71 4.13 14.13 2.36
CA ALA A 71 3.93 15.58 2.35
C ALA A 71 2.70 15.97 3.19
N PHE A 72 1.67 15.11 3.22
CA PHE A 72 0.48 15.31 4.01
C PHE A 72 0.75 15.17 5.51
N GLY A 73 1.87 14.54 5.88
CA GLY A 73 2.20 14.27 7.28
C GLY A 73 1.60 12.96 7.79
N GLY A 74 1.15 12.11 6.88
CA GLY A 74 0.56 10.81 7.21
C GLY A 74 1.45 9.65 6.86
N CYS A 75 0.85 8.47 6.80
CA CYS A 75 1.52 7.22 6.48
C CYS A 75 0.76 6.49 5.38
N CYS A 76 1.49 5.72 4.58
CA CYS A 76 0.92 4.94 3.49
C CYS A 76 1.08 3.45 3.77
N LEU A 77 0.01 2.68 3.55
CA LEU A 77 0.07 1.22 3.50
C LEU A 77 0.03 0.78 2.05
N VAL A 78 1.00 -0.04 1.65
CA VAL A 78 0.97 -0.74 0.36
C VAL A 78 0.72 -2.21 0.68
N HIS A 79 -0.35 -2.78 0.12
CA HIS A 79 -0.70 -4.16 0.42
C HIS A 79 -0.97 -4.98 -0.85
N CYS A 80 -0.84 -6.29 -0.72
CA CYS A 80 -1.21 -7.24 -1.76
C CYS A 80 -2.12 -8.32 -1.18
N GLN A 81 -2.46 -9.34 -1.98
CA GLN A 81 -3.42 -10.36 -1.58
C GLN A 81 -2.85 -11.28 -0.51
N ALA A 82 -1.71 -11.89 -0.78
CA ALA A 82 -1.10 -12.86 0.12
C ALA A 82 0.41 -12.75 0.03
N GLY A 83 1.03 -12.34 1.10
CA GLY A 83 2.46 -12.13 1.11
C GLY A 83 2.85 -10.79 0.50
N ILE A 84 4.13 -10.52 0.53
CA ILE A 84 4.68 -9.20 0.21
C ILE A 84 5.42 -9.14 -1.12
N ASN A 85 5.41 -10.23 -1.89
CA ASN A 85 6.23 -10.32 -3.11
C ASN A 85 5.88 -9.26 -4.14
N ARG A 86 4.58 -9.03 -4.38
CA ARG A 86 4.13 -8.03 -5.35
C ARG A 86 4.31 -6.61 -4.84
N SER A 87 3.83 -6.33 -3.64
CA SER A 87 3.95 -5.00 -3.08
C SER A 87 5.40 -4.63 -2.77
N GLY A 88 6.25 -5.62 -2.47
CA GLY A 88 7.67 -5.40 -2.25
C GLY A 88 8.39 -4.79 -3.45
N PHE A 89 7.88 -5.02 -4.66
CA PHE A 89 8.41 -4.40 -5.87
C PHE A 89 8.14 -2.90 -5.95
N LEU A 90 7.12 -2.45 -5.24
CA LEU A 90 6.60 -1.09 -5.37
C LEU A 90 7.15 -0.12 -4.34
N VAL A 91 7.87 -0.61 -3.35
CA VAL A 91 8.34 0.21 -2.24
C VAL A 91 9.85 0.24 -2.19
N ALA A 92 10.38 1.38 -1.73
CA ALA A 92 11.81 1.58 -1.54
C ALA A 92 12.22 1.14 -0.13
N ALA A 93 13.46 1.39 0.24
CA ALA A 93 13.96 1.16 1.58
C ALA A 93 13.15 1.96 2.61
N GLU A 94 13.34 1.68 3.88
CA GLU A 94 12.64 2.33 5.00
C GLU A 94 11.14 2.00 5.03
N VAL A 95 10.85 0.71 5.00
CA VAL A 95 9.49 0.19 5.10
C VAL A 95 9.34 -0.66 6.35
N ILE A 96 8.14 -0.62 6.95
CA ILE A 96 7.79 -1.51 8.05
C ILE A 96 6.77 -2.53 7.55
N ILE A 97 7.06 -3.80 7.77
CA ILE A 97 6.17 -4.90 7.40
C ILE A 97 5.24 -5.19 8.57
N ILE A 98 3.96 -5.22 8.29
CA ILE A 98 2.94 -5.52 9.29
C ILE A 98 2.12 -6.75 8.96
#